data_cf8a8afd72157ae4dc2d47be76921b16
#
_entry.id   cf8a8afd72157ae4dc2d47be76921b16
#
_cell.length_a   1.000
_cell.length_b   1.000
_cell.length_c   1.000
_cell.angle_alpha   90.00
_cell.angle_beta   90.00
_cell.angle_gamma   90.00
#
_symmetry.space_group_name_H-M   'P 1'
#
loop_
_entity.id
_entity.type
_entity.pdbx_description
1 polymer ?
#
loop_
_entity_poly.entity_id
_entity_poly.type
_entity_poly.pdbx_seq_one_letter_code
_entity_poly.pdbx_strand_id
1 'polypeptide(L)'
;MKVNFTIDGKPQGKARPRLSYGRIKTPEETVIYENYIKLLYKSQIKQYFEGPIKVVINCFYPIAKSDSKKKKQAKLNGDIRPYNIKPDADNVIKVICDALNKVAYKDDTQVVELIATKHFADRPRVEVTIEDLA
;
A
#
# COMPACT_ATOMS: atom_id res chain seq x y z
N MET A 1 17.82 11.02 1.48
CA MET A 1 16.56 11.59 1.00
C MET A 1 15.40 10.74 1.43
N LYS A 2 14.30 11.34 1.80
CA LYS A 2 13.13 10.65 2.30
C LYS A 2 11.88 11.31 1.71
N VAL A 3 11.02 10.52 1.11
CA VAL A 3 9.78 11.01 0.52
C VAL A 3 8.58 10.28 1.12
N ASN A 4 7.46 10.98 1.24
CA ASN A 4 6.21 10.42 1.74
C ASN A 4 5.10 10.72 0.76
N PHE A 5 4.23 9.76 0.52
CA PHE A 5 2.99 10.02 -0.22
C PHE A 5 1.86 9.17 0.32
N THR A 6 0.63 9.60 0.04
CA THR A 6 -0.58 8.97 0.54
C THR A 6 -1.42 8.46 -0.62
N ILE A 7 -1.86 7.21 -0.50
CA ILE A 7 -2.80 6.59 -1.42
C ILE A 7 -4.15 6.60 -0.71
N ASP A 8 -5.03 7.51 -1.10
CA ASP A 8 -6.35 7.61 -0.49
C ASP A 8 -7.23 6.41 -0.87
N GLY A 9 -8.09 6.03 0.04
CA GLY A 9 -9.01 4.94 -0.14
C GLY A 9 -8.62 3.69 0.63
N LYS A 10 -9.53 2.74 0.68
CA LYS A 10 -9.34 1.47 1.37
C LYS A 10 -8.12 0.73 0.81
N PRO A 11 -7.23 0.19 1.68
CA PRO A 11 -6.12 -0.61 1.20
C PRO A 11 -6.58 -1.76 0.31
N GLN A 12 -5.88 -1.99 -0.80
CA GLN A 12 -6.16 -3.08 -1.72
C GLN A 12 -4.92 -3.95 -1.87
N GLY A 13 -5.13 -5.25 -2.05
CA GLY A 13 -4.06 -6.19 -2.28
C GLY A 13 -3.91 -6.53 -3.75
N LYS A 14 -2.81 -7.19 -4.09
CA LYS A 14 -2.60 -7.70 -5.44
C LYS A 14 -3.51 -8.90 -5.66
N ALA A 15 -4.44 -8.81 -6.61
CA ALA A 15 -5.31 -9.91 -6.97
C ALA A 15 -4.53 -10.98 -7.74
N ARG A 16 -4.94 -12.24 -7.60
CA ARG A 16 -4.29 -13.33 -8.31
C ARG A 16 -4.51 -13.20 -9.81
N PRO A 17 -3.49 -13.47 -10.64
CA PRO A 17 -3.68 -13.54 -12.08
C PRO A 17 -4.76 -14.57 -12.43
N ARG A 18 -5.57 -14.24 -13.43
CA ARG A 18 -6.65 -15.12 -13.89
C ARG A 18 -6.35 -15.64 -15.28
N LEU A 19 -6.71 -16.90 -15.53
CA LEU A 19 -6.61 -17.48 -16.85
C LEU A 19 -7.81 -16.99 -17.69
N SER A 20 -7.53 -16.38 -18.83
CA SER A 20 -8.56 -15.89 -19.74
C SER A 20 -8.09 -16.16 -21.17
N TYR A 21 -8.91 -16.91 -21.94
CA TYR A 21 -8.58 -17.30 -23.33
C TYR A 21 -7.18 -17.93 -23.44
N GLY A 22 -6.81 -18.80 -22.49
CA GLY A 22 -5.51 -19.45 -22.47
C GLY A 22 -4.34 -18.57 -22.06
N ARG A 23 -4.60 -17.34 -21.61
CA ARG A 23 -3.57 -16.40 -21.15
C ARG A 23 -3.77 -16.06 -19.68
N ILE A 24 -2.66 -15.83 -18.98
CA ILE A 24 -2.69 -15.34 -17.60
C ILE A 24 -2.79 -13.82 -17.66
N LYS A 25 -3.84 -13.27 -17.04
CA LYS A 25 -4.06 -11.82 -16.96
C LYS A 25 -4.13 -11.36 -15.53
N THR A 26 -3.55 -10.18 -15.27
CA THR A 26 -3.75 -9.45 -14.02
C THR A 26 -5.19 -8.92 -14.02
N PRO A 27 -5.96 -9.13 -12.93
CA PRO A 27 -7.31 -8.59 -12.84
C PRO A 27 -7.35 -7.08 -13.04
N GLU A 28 -8.41 -6.61 -13.66
CA GLU A 28 -8.58 -5.19 -14.01
C GLU A 28 -8.51 -4.27 -12.79
N GLU A 29 -9.11 -4.67 -11.67
CA GLU A 29 -9.08 -3.89 -10.43
C GLU A 29 -7.66 -3.67 -9.92
N THR A 30 -6.77 -4.65 -10.08
CA THR A 30 -5.36 -4.51 -9.70
C THR A 30 -4.65 -3.52 -10.62
N VAL A 31 -4.90 -3.60 -11.93
CA VAL A 31 -4.32 -2.68 -12.91
C VAL A 31 -4.75 -1.24 -12.63
N ILE A 32 -6.02 -1.03 -12.34
CA ILE A 32 -6.56 0.29 -12.02
C ILE A 32 -5.90 0.84 -10.76
N TYR A 33 -5.77 0.04 -9.72
CA TYR A 33 -5.15 0.46 -8.47
C TYR A 33 -3.67 0.78 -8.66
N GLU A 34 -2.94 -0.05 -9.39
CA GLU A 34 -1.53 0.20 -9.69
C GLU A 34 -1.35 1.50 -10.47
N ASN A 35 -2.19 1.77 -11.45
CA ASN A 35 -2.15 3.01 -12.22
C ASN A 35 -2.47 4.23 -11.36
N TYR A 36 -3.40 4.09 -10.42
CA TYR A 36 -3.72 5.14 -9.46
C TYR A 36 -2.51 5.46 -8.57
N ILE A 37 -1.83 4.44 -8.06
CA ILE A 37 -0.61 4.61 -7.25
C ILE A 37 0.47 5.36 -8.06
N LYS A 38 0.69 4.96 -9.30
CA LYS A 38 1.66 5.62 -10.19
C LYS A 38 1.34 7.09 -10.38
N LEU A 39 0.07 7.40 -10.63
CA LEU A 39 -0.38 8.77 -10.82
C LEU A 39 -0.16 9.61 -9.56
N LEU A 40 -0.52 9.07 -8.39
CA LEU A 40 -0.33 9.76 -7.13
C LEU A 40 1.14 10.05 -6.85
N TYR A 41 2.00 9.07 -7.08
CA TYR A 41 3.44 9.26 -6.89
C TYR A 41 3.97 10.36 -7.81
N LYS A 42 3.64 10.30 -9.10
CA LYS A 42 4.09 11.28 -10.07
C LYS A 42 3.58 12.70 -9.78
N SER A 43 2.36 12.83 -9.23
CA SER A 43 1.78 14.13 -8.92
C SER A 43 2.29 14.72 -7.62
N GLN A 44 2.59 13.88 -6.61
CA GLN A 44 3.05 14.35 -5.30
C GLN A 44 4.57 14.41 -5.21
N ILE A 45 5.27 13.53 -5.91
CA ILE A 45 6.73 13.33 -5.77
C ILE A 45 7.34 13.14 -7.16
N LYS A 46 8.55 13.69 -7.36
CA LYS A 46 9.28 13.53 -8.61
C LYS A 46 10.61 12.83 -8.43
N GLN A 47 10.85 12.27 -7.24
CA GLN A 47 12.12 11.65 -6.91
C GLN A 47 12.22 10.25 -7.50
N TYR A 48 13.38 9.93 -8.05
CA TYR A 48 13.73 8.59 -8.51
C TYR A 48 14.93 8.07 -7.71
N PHE A 49 14.80 6.87 -7.17
CA PHE A 49 15.82 6.26 -6.30
C PHE A 49 16.65 5.25 -7.10
N GLU A 50 17.97 5.35 -7.03
CA GLU A 50 18.85 4.48 -7.81
C GLU A 50 19.55 3.40 -6.99
N GLY A 51 19.76 3.62 -5.70
CA GLY A 51 20.48 2.68 -4.83
C GLY A 51 19.57 1.89 -3.91
N PRO A 52 20.13 1.34 -2.83
CA PRO A 52 19.32 0.60 -1.83
C PRO A 52 18.37 1.54 -1.11
N ILE A 53 17.16 1.07 -0.88
CA ILE A 53 16.10 1.86 -0.27
C ILE A 53 15.40 1.10 0.85
N LYS A 54 14.81 1.88 1.75
CA LYS A 54 13.90 1.43 2.78
C LYS A 54 12.50 1.88 2.40
N VAL A 55 11.52 1.00 2.52
CA VAL A 55 10.11 1.31 2.27
C VAL A 55 9.33 1.04 3.54
N VAL A 56 8.51 2.01 3.94
CA VAL A 56 7.57 1.85 5.06
C VAL A 56 6.16 2.04 4.51
N ILE A 57 5.30 1.06 4.78
CA ILE A 57 3.92 1.05 4.31
C ILE A 57 3.01 0.94 5.51
N ASN A 58 2.25 1.99 5.80
CA ASN A 58 1.27 2.00 6.88
C ASN A 58 -0.13 1.96 6.29
N CYS A 59 -0.84 0.86 6.54
CA CYS A 59 -2.19 0.64 6.03
C CYS A 59 -3.22 1.05 7.08
N PHE A 60 -4.18 1.88 6.67
CA PHE A 60 -5.26 2.35 7.54
C PHE A 60 -6.59 1.83 6.99
N TYR A 61 -7.20 0.94 7.74
CA TYR A 61 -8.44 0.27 7.37
C TYR A 61 -9.64 1.00 7.93
N PRO A 62 -10.78 0.98 7.24
CA PRO A 62 -11.99 1.64 7.73
C PRO A 62 -12.56 0.93 8.95
N ILE A 63 -13.21 1.72 9.81
CA ILE A 63 -13.92 1.22 10.97
C ILE A 63 -15.35 0.93 10.57
N ALA A 64 -15.86 -0.24 10.96
CA ALA A 64 -17.23 -0.63 10.63
C ALA A 64 -18.24 0.35 11.24
N LYS A 65 -19.22 0.79 10.46
CA LYS A 65 -20.26 1.70 10.93
C LYS A 65 -21.12 1.06 12.03
N SER A 66 -21.22 -0.27 12.02
CA SER A 66 -21.99 -1.03 13.01
C SER A 66 -21.31 -1.18 14.35
N ASP A 67 -20.02 -0.81 14.45
CA ASP A 67 -19.30 -0.91 15.73
C ASP A 67 -19.89 0.05 16.75
N SER A 68 -19.90 -0.37 18.04
CA SER A 68 -20.29 0.49 19.15
C SER A 68 -19.29 1.65 19.28
N LYS A 69 -19.69 2.72 19.98
CA LYS A 69 -18.79 3.85 20.25
C LYS A 69 -17.51 3.40 20.96
N LYS A 70 -17.65 2.49 21.94
CA LYS A 70 -16.52 1.95 22.69
C LYS A 70 -15.56 1.19 21.79
N LYS A 71 -16.10 0.38 20.89
CA LYS A 71 -15.29 -0.40 19.94
C LYS A 71 -14.60 0.49 18.92
N LYS A 72 -15.32 1.50 18.39
CA LYS A 72 -14.74 2.49 17.49
C LYS A 72 -13.57 3.22 18.16
N GLN A 73 -13.75 3.64 19.41
CA GLN A 73 -12.71 4.35 20.15
C GLN A 73 -11.49 3.45 20.40
N ALA A 74 -11.70 2.19 20.72
CA ALA A 74 -10.63 1.22 20.92
C ALA A 74 -9.82 1.02 19.61
N LYS A 75 -10.50 0.99 18.46
CA LYS A 75 -9.84 0.90 17.16
C LYS A 75 -9.03 2.16 16.85
N LEU A 76 -9.57 3.34 17.13
CA LEU A 76 -8.85 4.61 16.92
C LEU A 76 -7.64 4.76 17.84
N ASN A 77 -7.74 4.24 19.08
CA ASN A 77 -6.64 4.30 20.04
C ASN A 77 -5.53 3.28 19.75
N GLY A 78 -5.76 2.33 18.84
CA GLY A 78 -4.80 1.26 18.56
C GLY A 78 -4.90 0.07 19.50
N ASP A 79 -5.91 0.02 20.38
CA ASP A 79 -6.14 -1.12 21.25
C ASP A 79 -6.63 -2.35 20.50
N ILE A 80 -7.34 -2.12 19.39
CA ILE A 80 -7.77 -3.16 18.48
C ILE A 80 -7.09 -2.90 17.13
N ARG A 81 -6.35 -3.90 16.64
CA ARG A 81 -5.65 -3.83 15.34
C ARG A 81 -6.38 -4.70 14.31
N PRO A 82 -6.28 -4.37 13.01
CA PRO A 82 -6.96 -5.16 11.97
C PRO A 82 -6.20 -6.47 11.65
N TYR A 83 -6.16 -7.40 12.61
CA TYR A 83 -5.36 -8.63 12.52
C TYR A 83 -5.98 -9.71 11.63
N ASN A 84 -7.27 -9.65 11.40
CA ASN A 84 -7.99 -10.68 10.62
C ASN A 84 -8.78 -10.08 9.45
N ILE A 85 -8.38 -8.92 8.96
CA ILE A 85 -9.06 -8.20 7.88
C ILE A 85 -8.21 -8.23 6.62
N LYS A 86 -8.84 -8.57 5.51
CA LYS A 86 -8.21 -8.51 4.19
C LYS A 86 -8.16 -7.06 3.68
N PRO A 87 -7.21 -6.71 2.83
CA PRO A 87 -6.15 -7.55 2.32
C PRO A 87 -5.03 -7.77 3.32
N ASP A 88 -4.27 -8.86 3.14
CA ASP A 88 -3.09 -9.16 3.94
C ASP A 88 -1.99 -8.13 3.67
N ALA A 89 -1.14 -7.90 4.66
CA ALA A 89 -0.07 -6.92 4.54
C ALA A 89 0.88 -7.23 3.37
N ASP A 90 1.25 -8.49 3.18
CA ASP A 90 2.13 -8.88 2.07
C ASP A 90 1.52 -8.61 0.70
N ASN A 91 0.20 -8.75 0.55
CA ASN A 91 -0.49 -8.45 -0.70
C ASN A 91 -0.52 -6.95 -0.98
N VAL A 92 -0.67 -6.11 0.04
CA VAL A 92 -0.61 -4.65 -0.10
C VAL A 92 0.81 -4.22 -0.49
N ILE A 93 1.82 -4.77 0.18
CA ILE A 93 3.22 -4.52 -0.15
C ILE A 93 3.48 -4.83 -1.63
N LYS A 94 3.02 -5.98 -2.08
CA LYS A 94 3.26 -6.44 -3.44
C LYS A 94 2.67 -5.50 -4.49
N VAL A 95 1.41 -5.08 -4.32
CA VAL A 95 0.78 -4.19 -5.30
C VAL A 95 1.46 -2.83 -5.33
N ILE A 96 1.86 -2.30 -4.17
CA ILE A 96 2.54 -1.00 -4.09
C ILE A 96 3.93 -1.06 -4.71
N CYS A 97 4.72 -2.05 -4.33
CA CYS A 97 6.09 -2.19 -4.87
C CYS A 97 6.07 -2.44 -6.38
N ASP A 98 5.14 -3.25 -6.87
CA ASP A 98 4.99 -3.49 -8.31
C ASP A 98 4.57 -2.22 -9.05
N ALA A 99 3.65 -1.44 -8.48
CA ALA A 99 3.20 -0.19 -9.08
C ALA A 99 4.33 0.83 -9.21
N LEU A 100 5.25 0.85 -8.24
CA LEU A 100 6.33 1.83 -8.21
C LEU A 100 7.55 1.42 -9.05
N ASN A 101 7.57 0.20 -9.58
CA ASN A 101 8.62 -0.24 -10.50
C ASN A 101 8.69 0.69 -11.71
N LYS A 102 9.88 1.18 -12.03
CA LYS A 102 10.14 2.11 -13.14
C LYS A 102 9.50 3.50 -12.96
N VAL A 103 8.94 3.78 -11.79
CA VAL A 103 8.33 5.07 -11.45
C VAL A 103 9.11 5.74 -10.33
N ALA A 104 9.26 5.07 -9.19
CA ALA A 104 10.02 5.57 -8.05
C ALA A 104 11.45 5.02 -8.03
N TYR A 105 11.67 3.86 -8.61
CA TYR A 105 12.94 3.15 -8.67
C TYR A 105 12.91 2.22 -9.88
N LYS A 106 14.07 1.66 -10.24
CA LYS A 106 14.13 0.76 -11.40
C LYS A 106 13.42 -0.56 -11.14
N ASP A 107 13.65 -1.14 -9.96
CA ASP A 107 13.09 -2.44 -9.61
C ASP A 107 13.00 -2.58 -8.09
N ASP A 108 11.99 -3.32 -7.62
CA ASP A 108 11.75 -3.54 -6.20
C ASP A 108 12.82 -4.40 -5.53
N THR A 109 13.75 -4.98 -6.30
CA THR A 109 14.96 -5.60 -5.75
C THR A 109 15.83 -4.61 -4.98
N GLN A 110 15.65 -3.31 -5.21
CA GLN A 110 16.33 -2.24 -4.48
C GLN A 110 15.85 -2.11 -3.03
N VAL A 111 14.69 -2.66 -2.70
CA VAL A 111 14.13 -2.59 -1.35
C VAL A 111 14.87 -3.58 -0.45
N VAL A 112 15.72 -3.07 0.42
CA VAL A 112 16.54 -3.88 1.34
C VAL A 112 16.02 -3.82 2.77
N GLU A 113 15.20 -2.84 3.10
CA GLU A 113 14.47 -2.75 4.37
C GLU A 113 13.00 -2.47 4.08
N LEU A 114 12.11 -3.20 4.74
CA LEU A 114 10.68 -3.07 4.51
C LEU A 114 9.95 -3.22 5.83
N ILE A 115 9.10 -2.24 6.14
CA ILE A 115 8.22 -2.27 7.30
C ILE A 115 6.80 -2.04 6.82
N ALA A 116 5.88 -2.91 7.25
CA ALA A 116 4.47 -2.76 6.96
C ALA A 116 3.67 -2.89 8.24
N THR A 117 2.71 -2.00 8.42
CA THR A 117 1.83 -2.00 9.59
C THR A 117 0.37 -1.86 9.17
N LYS A 118 -0.52 -2.35 10.02
CA LYS A 118 -1.98 -2.26 9.82
C LYS A 118 -2.60 -1.55 11.00
N HIS A 119 -3.44 -0.57 10.71
CA HIS A 119 -4.15 0.25 11.70
C HIS A 119 -5.60 0.45 11.26
N PHE A 120 -6.45 0.87 12.20
CA PHE A 120 -7.77 1.41 11.86
C PHE A 120 -7.72 2.93 11.87
N ALA A 121 -8.52 3.56 11.04
CA ALA A 121 -8.64 5.01 11.01
C ALA A 121 -10.01 5.43 10.45
N ASP A 122 -10.41 6.66 10.76
CA ASP A 122 -11.65 7.23 10.20
C ASP A 122 -11.55 7.38 8.68
N ARG A 123 -10.37 7.78 8.20
CA ARG A 123 -10.11 7.92 6.76
C ARG A 123 -9.22 6.76 6.31
N PRO A 124 -9.76 5.80 5.54
CA PRO A 124 -8.94 4.71 5.02
C PRO A 124 -7.94 5.24 4.00
N ARG A 125 -6.72 4.75 4.10
CA ARG A 125 -5.62 5.16 3.22
C ARG A 125 -4.41 4.25 3.41
N VAL A 126 -3.42 4.40 2.55
CA VAL A 126 -2.11 3.81 2.74
C VAL A 126 -1.08 4.94 2.67
N GLU A 127 -0.23 5.02 3.67
CA GLU A 127 0.87 5.98 3.70
C GLU A 127 2.16 5.25 3.37
N VAL A 128 2.90 5.76 2.38
CA VAL A 128 4.13 5.14 1.91
C VAL A 128 5.30 6.12 2.10
N THR A 129 6.37 5.62 2.69
CA THR A 129 7.62 6.36 2.85
C THR A 129 8.73 5.60 2.14
N ILE A 130 9.52 6.29 1.33
CA ILE A 130 10.70 5.73 0.69
C ILE A 130 11.91 6.57 1.11
N GLU A 131 12.96 5.89 1.56
CA GLU A 131 14.18 6.53 2.03
C GLU A 131 15.38 5.84 1.40
N ASP A 132 16.33 6.61 0.86
CA ASP A 132 17.58 6.03 0.37
C ASP A 132 18.48 5.69 1.56
N LEU A 133 19.26 4.62 1.41
CA LEU A 133 20.15 4.10 2.44
C LEU A 133 21.63 4.27 2.05
N ALA A 134 21.88 4.87 0.91
CA ALA A 134 23.25 5.09 0.45
C ALA A 134 23.82 6.43 0.91
#